data_91e164a0c099c86d859c687fdeefeb64
#
_entry.id   91e164a0c099c86d859c687fdeefeb64
#
_cell.length_a   1.000
_cell.length_b   1.000
_cell.length_c   1.000
_cell.angle_alpha   90.00
_cell.angle_beta   90.00
_cell.angle_gamma   90.00
#
_symmetry.space_group_name_H-M   'P 1'
#
loop_
_entity.id
_entity.type
_entity.pdbx_description
1 polymer ?
#
loop_
_entity_poly.entity_id
_entity_poly.type
_entity_poly.pdbx_seq_one_letter_code
_entity_poly.pdbx_strand_id
1 'polypeptide(L)'
;MVSRSLSFERLFDLLPNLYKPAVIWYGIDERIELSGHVVNMWSSKVAALLDSEIGAPSLTVHMALPPHWRSIVWAAGIWRAGNVLTLDSDQEAELSLACSEENLNPGAEVSALTPLASLALRWPGTLPPLTLDGAADLMSYPDSFTPIACPPDAPAWLSNGELESRQQILDQSGLYAQTLADINDSQKPQKITTLTASSPNQATINPGQTNRTSQSLSPNSKTTRPNSEESYTNEITPLAISTSDTRQALLATLGAWLNGRTALLLDPQLPADQMRRALAQEGCTSLNA
;
A
#
# COMPACT_ATOMS: atom_id res chain seq x y z
N MET A 1 17.37 16.53 17.12
CA MET A 1 16.93 16.14 15.76
C MET A 1 15.46 16.46 15.67
N VAL A 2 15.07 17.42 14.85
CA VAL A 2 13.65 17.70 14.58
C VAL A 2 13.13 16.51 13.78
N SER A 3 12.29 15.67 14.39
CA SER A 3 11.51 14.68 13.65
C SER A 3 10.72 15.44 12.59
N ARG A 4 11.12 15.32 11.32
CA ARG A 4 10.34 15.90 10.22
C ARG A 4 9.02 15.16 10.21
N SER A 5 7.96 15.80 10.72
CA SER A 5 6.60 15.32 10.61
C SER A 5 6.34 14.92 9.15
N LEU A 6 5.87 13.71 8.94
CA LEU A 6 5.51 13.23 7.60
C LEU A 6 4.20 13.91 7.21
N SER A 7 4.12 14.44 5.99
CA SER A 7 2.90 15.05 5.45
C SER A 7 2.38 14.25 4.26
N PHE A 8 1.12 14.46 3.88
CA PHE A 8 0.55 13.84 2.69
C PHE A 8 1.33 14.19 1.42
N GLU A 9 1.76 15.45 1.29
CA GLU A 9 2.52 15.91 0.13
C GLU A 9 3.81 15.11 0.01
N ARG A 10 4.53 14.94 1.12
CA ARG A 10 5.75 14.15 1.14
C ARG A 10 5.51 12.67 0.84
N LEU A 11 4.40 12.11 1.32
CA LEU A 11 4.01 10.74 0.99
C LEU A 11 3.82 10.59 -0.51
N PHE A 12 3.11 11.52 -1.16
CA PHE A 12 2.88 11.51 -2.59
C PHE A 12 4.17 11.70 -3.40
N ASP A 13 5.12 12.50 -2.90
CA ASP A 13 6.43 12.65 -3.52
C ASP A 13 7.29 11.37 -3.43
N LEU A 14 7.09 10.56 -2.40
CA LEU A 14 7.81 9.31 -2.20
C LEU A 14 7.27 8.16 -3.05
N LEU A 15 5.96 8.13 -3.31
CA LEU A 15 5.28 7.04 -4.03
C LEU A 15 5.97 6.65 -5.36
N PRO A 16 6.31 7.59 -6.28
CA PRO A 16 6.94 7.25 -7.55
C PRO A 16 8.31 6.58 -7.41
N ASN A 17 8.96 6.75 -6.25
CA ASN A 17 10.30 6.25 -5.97
C ASN A 17 10.29 4.89 -5.22
N LEU A 18 9.13 4.30 -4.97
CA LEU A 18 9.06 2.98 -4.38
C LEU A 18 9.57 1.93 -5.38
N TYR A 19 10.59 1.17 -4.98
CA TYR A 19 11.17 0.10 -5.80
C TYR A 19 10.25 -1.13 -5.94
N LYS A 20 9.25 -1.25 -5.09
CA LYS A 20 8.25 -2.33 -5.06
C LYS A 20 6.89 -1.77 -5.49
N PRO A 21 5.93 -2.64 -5.86
CA PRO A 21 4.55 -2.19 -6.06
C PRO A 21 4.04 -1.41 -4.87
N ALA A 22 3.32 -0.31 -5.10
CA ALA A 22 2.67 0.42 -4.02
C ALA A 22 1.40 -0.30 -3.56
N VAL A 23 0.68 -0.91 -4.51
CA VAL A 23 -0.55 -1.67 -4.26
C VAL A 23 -0.53 -2.96 -5.07
N ILE A 24 -0.92 -4.07 -4.43
CA ILE A 24 -1.31 -5.30 -5.09
C ILE A 24 -2.75 -5.58 -4.67
N TRP A 25 -3.64 -5.80 -5.62
CA TRP A 25 -5.04 -6.15 -5.41
C TRP A 25 -5.33 -7.56 -5.89
N TYR A 26 -6.01 -8.34 -5.07
CA TYR A 26 -6.58 -9.63 -5.43
C TYR A 26 -8.10 -9.57 -5.27
N GLY A 27 -8.82 -9.60 -6.38
CA GLY A 27 -10.25 -9.86 -6.48
C GLY A 27 -10.52 -11.32 -6.79
N ILE A 28 -11.81 -11.72 -6.89
CA ILE A 28 -12.22 -13.11 -7.11
C ILE A 28 -11.56 -13.70 -8.36
N ASP A 29 -11.53 -12.96 -9.46
CA ASP A 29 -11.03 -13.42 -10.76
C ASP A 29 -9.93 -12.50 -11.32
N GLU A 30 -9.33 -11.66 -10.48
CA GLU A 30 -8.35 -10.67 -10.93
C GLU A 30 -7.21 -10.47 -9.94
N ARG A 31 -6.03 -10.15 -10.49
CA ARG A 31 -4.88 -9.63 -9.77
C ARG A 31 -4.36 -8.39 -10.48
N ILE A 32 -4.26 -7.31 -9.77
CA ILE A 32 -3.70 -6.05 -10.28
C ILE A 32 -2.49 -5.65 -9.43
N GLU A 33 -1.45 -5.20 -10.09
CA GLU A 33 -0.24 -4.69 -9.47
C GLU A 33 0.01 -3.27 -9.96
N LEU A 34 0.07 -2.32 -9.03
CA LEU A 34 0.28 -0.92 -9.32
C LEU A 34 1.61 -0.47 -8.71
N SER A 35 2.53 -0.02 -9.55
CA SER A 35 3.74 0.65 -9.08
C SER A 35 3.39 1.99 -8.42
N GLY A 36 4.30 2.51 -7.59
CA GLY A 36 4.11 3.84 -7.01
C GLY A 36 3.94 4.95 -8.06
N HIS A 37 4.60 4.81 -9.22
CA HIS A 37 4.41 5.71 -10.35
C HIS A 37 2.97 5.66 -10.89
N VAL A 38 2.39 4.47 -11.05
CA VAL A 38 1.02 4.29 -11.55
C VAL A 38 0.00 4.82 -10.54
N VAL A 39 0.17 4.55 -9.24
CA VAL A 39 -0.69 5.14 -8.18
C VAL A 39 -0.60 6.66 -8.19
N ASN A 40 0.61 7.22 -8.33
CA ASN A 40 0.83 8.66 -8.44
C ASN A 40 0.14 9.27 -9.66
N MET A 41 0.23 8.64 -10.81
CA MET A 41 -0.42 9.05 -12.05
C MET A 41 -1.95 9.07 -11.89
N TRP A 42 -2.56 7.98 -11.43
CA TRP A 42 -4.01 7.91 -11.25
C TRP A 42 -4.51 8.91 -10.20
N SER A 43 -3.83 9.03 -9.06
CA SER A 43 -4.22 10.02 -8.04
C SER A 43 -4.04 11.47 -8.52
N SER A 44 -3.10 11.72 -9.45
CA SER A 44 -2.97 13.03 -10.09
C SER A 44 -4.12 13.35 -11.02
N LYS A 45 -4.59 12.37 -11.81
CA LYS A 45 -5.79 12.52 -12.66
C LYS A 45 -7.03 12.80 -11.81
N VAL A 46 -7.22 12.07 -10.70
CA VAL A 46 -8.32 12.32 -9.77
C VAL A 46 -8.24 13.74 -9.20
N ALA A 47 -7.07 14.17 -8.74
CA ALA A 47 -6.90 15.52 -8.21
C ALA A 47 -7.21 16.61 -9.25
N ALA A 48 -6.77 16.42 -10.49
CA ALA A 48 -7.05 17.36 -11.58
C ALA A 48 -8.52 17.38 -11.98
N LEU A 49 -9.21 16.22 -11.94
CA LEU A 49 -10.66 16.15 -12.15
C LEU A 49 -11.39 16.93 -11.06
N LEU A 50 -11.05 16.70 -9.79
CA LEU A 50 -11.69 17.40 -8.67
C LEU A 50 -11.47 18.93 -8.73
N ASP A 51 -10.25 19.36 -9.05
CA ASP A 51 -9.93 20.77 -9.21
C ASP A 51 -10.75 21.42 -10.35
N SER A 52 -10.98 20.69 -11.44
CA SER A 52 -11.76 21.16 -12.59
C SER A 52 -13.27 21.20 -12.32
N GLU A 53 -13.82 20.16 -11.68
CA GLU A 53 -15.26 19.95 -11.57
C GLU A 53 -15.89 20.64 -10.36
N ILE A 54 -15.18 20.70 -9.24
CA ILE A 54 -15.69 21.27 -8.00
C ILE A 54 -14.82 22.39 -7.44
N GLY A 55 -13.62 22.60 -7.99
CA GLY A 55 -12.60 23.46 -7.39
C GLY A 55 -11.90 22.77 -6.23
N ALA A 56 -10.90 23.44 -5.68
CA ALA A 56 -10.11 22.97 -4.55
C ALA A 56 -9.50 24.20 -3.84
N PRO A 57 -9.02 24.06 -2.59
CA PRO A 57 -9.11 22.95 -1.64
C PRO A 57 -10.28 23.06 -0.65
N SER A 58 -10.33 22.11 0.27
CA SER A 58 -11.21 22.10 1.47
C SER A 58 -12.69 21.82 1.19
N LEU A 59 -12.99 21.22 0.04
CA LEU A 59 -14.31 20.72 -0.29
C LEU A 59 -14.49 19.27 0.15
N THR A 60 -15.71 18.83 0.39
CA THR A 60 -16.01 17.46 0.81
C THR A 60 -16.34 16.60 -0.39
N VAL A 61 -15.72 15.44 -0.46
CA VAL A 61 -15.98 14.41 -1.47
C VAL A 61 -16.51 13.15 -0.79
N HIS A 62 -17.75 12.79 -1.11
CA HIS A 62 -18.32 11.51 -0.69
C HIS A 62 -17.83 10.38 -1.60
N MET A 63 -17.42 9.27 -0.99
CA MET A 63 -16.94 8.09 -1.73
C MET A 63 -17.60 6.81 -1.22
N ALA A 64 -18.49 6.23 -2.02
CA ALA A 64 -19.13 4.94 -1.75
C ALA A 64 -18.51 3.83 -2.59
N LEU A 65 -17.22 3.56 -2.35
CA LEU A 65 -16.48 2.45 -2.96
C LEU A 65 -16.05 1.45 -1.89
N PRO A 66 -16.12 0.14 -2.15
CA PRO A 66 -15.58 -0.87 -1.26
C PRO A 66 -14.04 -0.81 -1.23
N PRO A 67 -13.38 -1.55 -0.31
CA PRO A 67 -11.94 -1.76 -0.36
C PRO A 67 -11.53 -2.33 -1.72
N HIS A 68 -10.82 -1.53 -2.50
CA HIS A 68 -10.40 -1.84 -3.87
C HIS A 68 -9.23 -0.92 -4.26
N TRP A 69 -8.40 -1.29 -5.23
CA TRP A 69 -7.33 -0.40 -5.68
C TRP A 69 -7.86 0.96 -6.19
N ARG A 70 -9.07 0.99 -6.76
CA ARG A 70 -9.70 2.25 -7.21
C ARG A 70 -10.05 3.17 -6.03
N SER A 71 -10.57 2.64 -4.93
CA SER A 71 -10.83 3.45 -3.73
C SER A 71 -9.54 4.08 -3.18
N ILE A 72 -8.40 3.35 -3.27
CA ILE A 72 -7.10 3.87 -2.86
C ILE A 72 -6.65 5.05 -3.72
N VAL A 73 -6.74 4.95 -5.05
CA VAL A 73 -6.30 6.04 -5.93
C VAL A 73 -7.23 7.24 -5.87
N TRP A 74 -8.55 7.01 -5.68
CA TRP A 74 -9.51 8.09 -5.49
C TRP A 74 -9.27 8.85 -4.17
N ALA A 75 -9.14 8.14 -3.05
CA ALA A 75 -8.81 8.75 -1.77
C ALA A 75 -7.49 9.54 -1.81
N ALA A 76 -6.45 8.96 -2.42
CA ALA A 76 -5.16 9.63 -2.61
C ALA A 76 -5.31 10.91 -3.45
N GLY A 77 -6.15 10.90 -4.49
CA GLY A 77 -6.44 12.08 -5.32
C GLY A 77 -7.22 13.16 -4.58
N ILE A 78 -8.21 12.77 -3.78
CA ILE A 78 -8.98 13.68 -2.92
C ILE A 78 -8.05 14.44 -1.97
N TRP A 79 -7.17 13.73 -1.28
CA TRP A 79 -6.20 14.36 -0.37
C TRP A 79 -5.12 15.16 -1.10
N ARG A 80 -4.72 14.74 -2.32
CA ARG A 80 -3.79 15.47 -3.18
C ARG A 80 -4.35 16.81 -3.63
N ALA A 81 -5.65 16.87 -3.92
CA ALA A 81 -6.38 18.09 -4.25
C ALA A 81 -6.69 18.98 -3.02
N GLY A 82 -6.24 18.59 -1.83
CA GLY A 82 -6.50 19.36 -0.61
C GLY A 82 -7.91 19.21 -0.04
N ASN A 83 -8.69 18.24 -0.54
CA ASN A 83 -10.08 18.03 -0.17
C ASN A 83 -10.25 17.08 1.01
N VAL A 84 -11.47 17.01 1.52
CA VAL A 84 -11.92 16.19 2.65
C VAL A 84 -12.64 14.97 2.11
N LEU A 85 -12.32 13.78 2.60
CA LEU A 85 -13.01 12.55 2.25
C LEU A 85 -14.09 12.23 3.29
N THR A 86 -15.27 11.84 2.83
CA THR A 86 -16.29 11.19 3.66
C THR A 86 -16.79 9.89 3.02
N LEU A 87 -17.13 8.90 3.84
CA LEU A 87 -17.82 7.68 3.42
C LEU A 87 -19.30 7.72 3.83
N ASP A 88 -19.71 8.74 4.56
CA ASP A 88 -21.05 8.86 5.12
C ASP A 88 -21.96 9.59 4.11
N SER A 89 -22.96 8.89 3.60
CA SER A 89 -23.85 9.38 2.53
C SER A 89 -24.84 10.47 2.97
N ASP A 90 -24.94 10.75 4.28
CA ASP A 90 -25.78 11.79 4.87
C ASP A 90 -25.02 13.10 5.10
N GLN A 91 -23.70 13.12 4.86
CA GLN A 91 -22.92 14.35 4.95
C GLN A 91 -23.05 15.18 3.67
N GLU A 92 -23.06 16.50 3.80
CA GLU A 92 -22.97 17.41 2.66
C GLU A 92 -21.65 17.19 1.91
N ALA A 93 -21.74 17.08 0.59
CA ALA A 93 -20.57 16.87 -0.27
C ALA A 93 -20.77 17.56 -1.62
N GLU A 94 -19.71 18.17 -2.14
CA GLU A 94 -19.74 18.80 -3.47
C GLU A 94 -19.68 17.76 -4.58
N LEU A 95 -18.97 16.65 -4.36
CA LEU A 95 -18.94 15.54 -5.30
C LEU A 95 -19.24 14.22 -4.60
N SER A 96 -20.05 13.38 -5.25
CA SER A 96 -20.30 12.00 -4.82
C SER A 96 -19.79 11.01 -5.85
N LEU A 97 -18.92 10.11 -5.41
CA LEU A 97 -18.37 8.99 -6.20
C LEU A 97 -18.92 7.67 -5.67
N ALA A 98 -19.47 6.84 -6.57
CA ALA A 98 -19.93 5.50 -6.20
C ALA A 98 -19.65 4.45 -7.28
N CYS A 99 -19.80 3.18 -6.94
CA CYS A 99 -19.77 2.08 -7.90
C CYS A 99 -21.17 1.60 -8.33
N SER A 100 -22.21 2.24 -7.83
CA SER A 100 -23.62 2.03 -8.24
C SER A 100 -24.43 3.31 -8.00
N GLU A 101 -25.50 3.50 -8.76
CA GLU A 101 -26.31 4.73 -8.69
C GLU A 101 -26.99 4.90 -7.33
N GLU A 102 -27.45 3.79 -6.73
CA GLU A 102 -28.11 3.81 -5.42
C GLU A 102 -27.21 4.27 -4.26
N ASN A 103 -25.91 4.22 -4.45
CA ASN A 103 -24.92 4.62 -3.44
C ASN A 103 -24.43 6.07 -3.62
N LEU A 104 -24.91 6.78 -4.64
CA LEU A 104 -24.62 8.20 -4.79
C LEU A 104 -25.32 9.02 -3.69
N ASN A 105 -24.62 10.02 -3.19
CA ASN A 105 -25.21 11.02 -2.31
C ASN A 105 -26.08 11.96 -3.16
N PRO A 106 -27.42 11.97 -2.96
CA PRO A 106 -28.34 12.75 -3.79
C PRO A 106 -28.22 14.27 -3.57
N GLY A 107 -27.54 14.70 -2.51
CA GLY A 107 -27.29 16.11 -2.20
C GLY A 107 -26.03 16.67 -2.84
N ALA A 108 -25.19 15.83 -3.48
CA ALA A 108 -23.98 16.31 -4.12
C ALA A 108 -24.27 17.07 -5.41
N GLU A 109 -23.50 18.14 -5.66
CA GLU A 109 -23.64 18.95 -6.89
C GLU A 109 -23.14 18.18 -8.12
N VAL A 110 -22.08 17.39 -7.95
CA VAL A 110 -21.45 16.57 -9.01
C VAL A 110 -21.53 15.10 -8.63
N SER A 111 -21.94 14.25 -9.57
CA SER A 111 -21.96 12.80 -9.39
C SER A 111 -20.95 12.14 -10.31
N ALA A 112 -20.29 11.06 -9.85
CA ALA A 112 -19.39 10.23 -10.63
C ALA A 112 -19.67 8.76 -10.36
N LEU A 113 -19.68 7.94 -11.42
CA LEU A 113 -19.78 6.48 -11.31
C LEU A 113 -18.50 5.84 -11.82
N THR A 114 -17.89 4.97 -11.01
CA THR A 114 -16.69 4.24 -11.39
C THR A 114 -16.91 2.73 -11.35
N PRO A 115 -16.57 1.98 -12.41
CA PRO A 115 -16.68 0.53 -12.41
C PRO A 115 -15.62 -0.08 -11.50
N LEU A 116 -15.93 -1.19 -10.83
CA LEU A 116 -14.95 -1.92 -10.02
C LEU A 116 -14.10 -2.89 -10.85
N ALA A 117 -14.60 -3.40 -11.97
CA ALA A 117 -13.79 -4.25 -12.85
C ALA A 117 -12.48 -3.54 -13.21
N SER A 118 -11.34 -4.15 -12.86
CA SER A 118 -10.03 -3.48 -12.85
C SER A 118 -9.59 -2.97 -14.22
N LEU A 119 -9.95 -3.68 -15.29
CA LEU A 119 -9.62 -3.31 -16.66
C LEU A 119 -10.72 -2.53 -17.39
N ALA A 120 -11.80 -2.16 -16.69
CA ALA A 120 -12.85 -1.34 -17.30
C ALA A 120 -12.32 0.05 -17.61
N LEU A 121 -12.49 0.47 -18.87
CA LEU A 121 -12.08 1.77 -19.39
C LEU A 121 -13.21 2.80 -19.33
N ARG A 122 -14.42 2.37 -19.06
CA ARG A 122 -15.62 3.20 -18.96
C ARG A 122 -16.68 2.53 -18.10
N TRP A 123 -17.68 3.29 -17.69
CA TRP A 123 -18.88 2.75 -17.06
C TRP A 123 -19.58 1.76 -18.00
N PRO A 124 -20.03 0.59 -17.51
CA PRO A 124 -20.55 -0.48 -18.38
C PRO A 124 -21.97 -0.25 -18.89
N GLY A 125 -22.67 0.76 -18.43
CA GLY A 125 -24.06 1.05 -18.78
C GLY A 125 -24.28 2.47 -19.28
N THR A 126 -25.55 2.90 -19.29
CA THR A 126 -25.90 4.30 -19.53
C THR A 126 -25.67 5.08 -18.25
N LEU A 127 -24.94 6.16 -18.31
CA LEU A 127 -24.79 7.08 -17.19
C LEU A 127 -26.06 7.91 -16.99
N PRO A 128 -26.46 8.18 -15.75
CA PRO A 128 -27.46 9.20 -15.47
C PRO A 128 -27.05 10.57 -16.06
N PRO A 129 -28.02 11.44 -16.37
CA PRO A 129 -27.67 12.78 -16.83
C PRO A 129 -26.75 13.51 -15.83
N LEU A 130 -25.79 14.26 -16.35
CA LEU A 130 -24.83 15.05 -15.57
C LEU A 130 -23.93 14.25 -14.61
N THR A 131 -23.79 12.94 -14.88
CA THR A 131 -22.91 12.06 -14.10
C THR A 131 -21.63 11.79 -14.88
N LEU A 132 -20.49 11.98 -14.22
CA LEU A 132 -19.17 11.71 -14.78
C LEU A 132 -18.89 10.20 -14.87
N ASP A 133 -18.21 9.79 -15.92
CA ASP A 133 -17.62 8.45 -15.99
C ASP A 133 -16.28 8.44 -15.23
N GLY A 134 -16.29 7.93 -14.01
CA GLY A 134 -15.12 7.87 -13.14
C GLY A 134 -13.96 7.00 -13.66
N ALA A 135 -14.11 6.40 -14.86
CA ALA A 135 -13.03 5.74 -15.57
C ALA A 135 -12.69 6.47 -16.88
N ALA A 136 -13.66 6.69 -17.78
CA ALA A 136 -13.42 7.28 -19.08
C ALA A 136 -13.04 8.77 -19.00
N ASP A 137 -13.79 9.56 -18.24
CA ASP A 137 -13.51 11.00 -18.11
C ASP A 137 -12.20 11.23 -17.38
N LEU A 138 -11.89 10.39 -16.38
CA LEU A 138 -10.63 10.45 -15.65
C LEU A 138 -9.39 10.30 -16.58
N MET A 139 -9.51 9.53 -17.66
CA MET A 139 -8.41 9.36 -18.63
C MET A 139 -8.02 10.66 -19.36
N SER A 140 -8.91 11.63 -19.45
CA SER A 140 -8.66 12.91 -20.14
C SER A 140 -7.84 13.91 -19.30
N TYR A 141 -7.74 13.68 -17.99
CA TYR A 141 -7.00 14.56 -17.07
C TYR A 141 -5.48 14.27 -17.08
N PRO A 142 -4.65 15.28 -16.71
CA PRO A 142 -3.19 15.14 -16.72
C PRO A 142 -2.66 14.04 -15.80
N ASP A 143 -1.57 13.39 -16.21
CA ASP A 143 -0.87 12.36 -15.44
C ASP A 143 -0.08 12.92 -14.25
N SER A 144 -0.01 14.24 -14.12
CA SER A 144 0.71 14.94 -13.07
C SER A 144 -0.15 16.05 -12.48
N PHE A 145 -0.13 16.18 -11.17
CA PHE A 145 -0.78 17.23 -10.40
C PHE A 145 0.10 17.56 -9.19
N THR A 146 0.44 18.82 -9.00
CA THR A 146 1.20 19.25 -7.82
C THR A 146 0.29 19.18 -6.60
N PRO A 147 0.61 18.38 -5.58
CA PRO A 147 -0.23 18.31 -4.39
C PRO A 147 -0.46 19.68 -3.77
N ILE A 148 -1.70 19.99 -3.42
CA ILE A 148 -2.00 21.24 -2.73
C ILE A 148 -1.43 21.15 -1.31
N ALA A 149 -0.55 22.07 -0.98
CA ALA A 149 0.06 22.15 0.33
C ALA A 149 -0.98 22.56 1.37
N CYS A 150 -1.24 21.68 2.33
CA CYS A 150 -2.15 21.93 3.42
C CYS A 150 -1.43 21.81 4.77
N PRO A 151 -1.76 22.65 5.77
CA PRO A 151 -1.18 22.51 7.09
C PRO A 151 -1.60 21.17 7.74
N PRO A 152 -0.82 20.65 8.71
CA PRO A 152 -1.10 19.36 9.33
C PRO A 152 -2.47 19.27 10.05
N ASP A 153 -2.99 20.39 10.50
CA ASP A 153 -4.30 20.53 11.17
C ASP A 153 -5.45 20.75 10.19
N ALA A 154 -5.19 20.90 8.88
CA ALA A 154 -6.24 20.99 7.88
C ALA A 154 -7.05 19.69 7.84
N PRO A 155 -8.39 19.78 7.61
CA PRO A 155 -9.24 18.61 7.57
C PRO A 155 -8.87 17.68 6.39
N ALA A 156 -8.97 16.38 6.63
CA ALA A 156 -8.75 15.32 5.64
C ALA A 156 -9.87 14.28 5.59
N TRP A 157 -10.61 14.16 6.68
CA TRP A 157 -11.68 13.17 6.81
C TRP A 157 -12.86 13.77 7.57
N LEU A 158 -14.07 13.47 7.11
CA LEU A 158 -15.32 13.80 7.78
C LEU A 158 -16.07 12.51 8.09
N SER A 159 -16.42 12.26 9.34
CA SER A 159 -17.22 11.11 9.75
C SER A 159 -18.14 11.49 10.92
N ASN A 160 -19.41 11.12 10.83
CA ASN A 160 -20.41 11.42 11.85
C ASN A 160 -20.46 12.92 12.25
N GLY A 161 -20.21 13.82 11.29
CA GLY A 161 -20.15 15.26 11.52
C GLY A 161 -18.85 15.76 12.20
N GLU A 162 -17.88 14.90 12.46
CA GLU A 162 -16.59 15.26 13.05
C GLU A 162 -15.48 15.29 11.99
N LEU A 163 -14.68 16.36 12.02
CA LEU A 163 -13.54 16.52 11.13
C LEU A 163 -12.26 16.00 11.77
N GLU A 164 -11.54 15.17 11.04
CA GLU A 164 -10.21 14.72 11.42
C GLU A 164 -9.16 15.38 10.52
N SER A 165 -8.09 15.82 11.16
CA SER A 165 -6.99 16.50 10.47
C SER A 165 -6.10 15.54 9.69
N ARG A 166 -5.31 16.10 8.76
CA ARG A 166 -4.28 15.37 8.00
C ARG A 166 -3.32 14.64 8.92
N GLN A 167 -2.87 15.29 10.00
CA GLN A 167 -1.97 14.67 10.97
C GLN A 167 -2.62 13.50 11.69
N GLN A 168 -3.87 13.64 12.13
CA GLN A 168 -4.60 12.54 12.79
C GLN A 168 -4.75 11.31 11.89
N ILE A 169 -5.05 11.50 10.60
CA ILE A 169 -5.13 10.40 9.64
C ILE A 169 -3.77 9.70 9.47
N LEU A 170 -2.67 10.46 9.36
CA LEU A 170 -1.32 9.87 9.24
C LEU A 170 -0.90 9.14 10.52
N ASP A 171 -1.21 9.69 11.70
CA ASP A 171 -0.91 9.06 12.98
C ASP A 171 -1.69 7.75 13.16
N GLN A 172 -2.99 7.75 12.86
CA GLN A 172 -3.82 6.54 12.88
C GLN A 172 -3.30 5.49 11.88
N SER A 173 -2.90 5.92 10.68
CA SER A 173 -2.35 5.02 9.66
C SER A 173 -1.05 4.35 10.13
N GLY A 174 -0.17 5.11 10.79
CA GLY A 174 1.07 4.58 11.36
C GLY A 174 0.82 3.53 12.45
N LEU A 175 -0.08 3.82 13.38
CA LEU A 175 -0.48 2.91 14.45
C LEU A 175 -1.15 1.64 13.90
N TYR A 176 -2.05 1.79 12.95
CA TYR A 176 -2.76 0.66 12.33
C TYR A 176 -1.79 -0.29 11.62
N ALA A 177 -0.87 0.25 10.82
CA ALA A 177 0.13 -0.55 10.14
C ALA A 177 1.09 -1.27 11.11
N GLN A 178 1.45 -0.64 12.22
CA GLN A 178 2.27 -1.26 13.26
C GLN A 178 1.53 -2.43 13.91
N THR A 179 0.28 -2.24 14.29
CA THR A 179 -0.56 -3.30 14.86
C THR A 179 -0.66 -4.50 13.92
N LEU A 180 -0.93 -4.27 12.63
CA LEU A 180 -0.99 -5.33 11.63
C LEU A 180 0.37 -6.04 11.46
N ALA A 181 1.48 -5.30 11.50
CA ALA A 181 2.82 -5.87 11.39
C ALA A 181 3.15 -6.76 12.60
N ASP A 182 2.83 -6.32 13.82
CA ASP A 182 3.08 -7.06 15.05
C ASP A 182 2.30 -8.38 15.09
N ILE A 183 1.05 -8.40 14.63
CA ILE A 183 0.26 -9.61 14.53
C ILE A 183 0.88 -10.58 13.50
N ASN A 184 1.29 -10.09 12.33
CA ASN A 184 1.95 -10.89 11.29
C ASN A 184 3.26 -11.54 11.80
N ASP A 185 4.07 -10.79 12.55
CA ASP A 185 5.33 -11.30 13.09
C ASP A 185 5.13 -12.32 14.23
N SER A 186 4.08 -12.15 15.04
CA SER A 186 3.73 -13.09 16.11
C SER A 186 3.33 -14.47 15.62
N GLN A 187 2.89 -14.59 14.35
CA GLN A 187 2.45 -15.83 13.73
C GLN A 187 3.55 -16.53 12.90
N LYS A 188 4.74 -15.93 12.78
CA LYS A 188 5.88 -16.63 12.14
C LYS A 188 6.28 -17.84 12.99
N PRO A 189 6.41 -19.05 12.41
CA PRO A 189 6.91 -20.21 13.15
C PRO A 189 8.32 -19.88 13.65
N GLN A 190 8.49 -19.91 14.97
CA GLN A 190 9.81 -19.77 15.57
C GLN A 190 10.70 -20.89 15.05
N LYS A 191 11.80 -20.55 14.38
CA LYS A 191 12.85 -21.52 14.07
C LYS A 191 13.38 -22.04 15.41
N ILE A 192 12.95 -23.25 15.77
CA ILE A 192 13.55 -23.98 16.89
C ILE A 192 14.97 -24.27 16.45
N THR A 193 15.92 -23.48 16.91
CA THR A 193 17.33 -23.81 16.81
C THR A 193 17.58 -24.99 17.74
N THR A 194 17.52 -26.19 17.18
CA THR A 194 17.94 -27.39 17.91
C THR A 194 19.43 -27.22 18.15
N LEU A 195 19.77 -26.83 19.38
CA LEU A 195 21.15 -26.94 19.89
C LEU A 195 21.50 -28.42 19.94
N THR A 196 22.14 -28.93 18.89
CA THR A 196 22.80 -30.23 18.93
C THR A 196 23.98 -30.12 19.89
N ALA A 197 23.80 -30.71 21.05
CA ALA A 197 24.86 -30.87 22.03
C ALA A 197 25.98 -31.73 21.37
N SER A 198 27.12 -31.12 21.12
CA SER A 198 28.32 -31.80 20.70
C SER A 198 28.88 -32.62 21.86
N SER A 199 28.87 -33.92 21.77
CA SER A 199 29.59 -34.83 22.67
C SER A 199 31.09 -34.62 22.58
N PRO A 200 31.83 -34.68 23.69
CA PRO A 200 33.28 -34.51 23.68
C PRO A 200 33.95 -35.73 23.07
N ASN A 201 34.77 -35.52 22.09
CA ASN A 201 35.56 -36.55 21.41
C ASN A 201 36.81 -36.86 22.21
N GLN A 202 37.04 -38.16 22.41
CA GLN A 202 38.24 -38.76 23.05
C GLN A 202 39.48 -38.53 22.21
N ALA A 203 40.52 -38.14 22.90
CA ALA A 203 41.90 -38.10 22.36
C ALA A 203 42.46 -39.53 22.13
N THR A 204 42.96 -39.79 20.94
CA THR A 204 43.86 -40.93 20.71
C THR A 204 45.18 -40.40 20.15
N ILE A 205 46.20 -40.60 20.94
CA ILE A 205 47.60 -40.32 20.61
C ILE A 205 48.15 -41.51 19.84
N ASN A 206 48.89 -41.26 18.75
CA ASN A 206 49.92 -42.17 18.30
C ASN A 206 51.05 -41.43 17.57
N PRO A 207 52.33 -41.81 17.83
CA PRO A 207 53.51 -41.09 17.39
C PRO A 207 54.23 -41.80 16.23
N GLY A 208 54.96 -41.04 15.44
CA GLY A 208 56.09 -41.63 14.72
C GLY A 208 56.35 -41.18 13.29
N GLN A 209 57.52 -40.58 13.15
CA GLN A 209 58.45 -40.61 12.02
C GLN A 209 58.35 -39.50 10.96
N THR A 210 59.25 -38.55 11.10
CA THR A 210 60.56 -38.27 10.48
C THR A 210 60.67 -38.23 8.94
N ASN A 211 61.12 -37.04 8.53
CA ASN A 211 62.19 -36.77 7.52
C ASN A 211 61.84 -36.61 6.02
N ARG A 212 62.17 -35.46 5.58
CA ARG A 212 63.12 -34.94 4.57
C ARG A 212 62.56 -34.13 3.41
N THR A 213 62.96 -32.90 3.48
CA THR A 213 63.61 -32.05 2.45
C THR A 213 63.26 -32.30 0.97
N SER A 214 62.67 -31.31 0.29
CA SER A 214 63.30 -30.71 -0.90
C SER A 214 62.46 -29.45 -1.33
N GLN A 215 63.23 -28.44 -1.62
CA GLN A 215 62.77 -27.09 -2.15
C GLN A 215 62.28 -27.21 -3.59
N SER A 216 61.25 -26.50 -3.95
CA SER A 216 61.23 -25.80 -5.23
C SER A 216 60.25 -24.61 -5.15
N LEU A 217 60.79 -23.45 -5.45
CA LEU A 217 60.12 -22.18 -5.60
C LEU A 217 59.23 -22.16 -6.86
N SER A 218 58.03 -21.66 -6.76
CA SER A 218 57.47 -20.70 -7.75
C SER A 218 56.14 -20.12 -7.28
N PRO A 219 55.83 -18.84 -7.59
CA PRO A 219 54.79 -18.08 -6.94
C PRO A 219 53.51 -18.11 -7.76
N ASN A 220 52.38 -18.39 -7.12
CA ASN A 220 51.11 -17.94 -7.64
C ASN A 220 50.15 -17.66 -6.46
N SER A 221 50.18 -16.43 -6.02
CA SER A 221 49.23 -15.88 -5.07
C SER A 221 47.81 -15.82 -5.71
N LYS A 222 47.04 -16.88 -5.55
CA LYS A 222 45.59 -16.76 -5.66
C LYS A 222 45.09 -16.30 -4.31
N THR A 223 44.90 -15.00 -4.22
CA THR A 223 44.10 -14.35 -3.15
C THR A 223 42.71 -14.93 -3.21
N THR A 224 42.42 -15.87 -2.36
CA THR A 224 41.05 -16.32 -2.09
C THR A 224 40.35 -15.18 -1.36
N ARG A 225 39.53 -14.39 -2.09
CA ARG A 225 38.60 -13.51 -1.46
C ARG A 225 37.60 -14.34 -0.65
N PRO A 226 37.31 -14.00 0.59
CA PRO A 226 36.22 -14.64 1.30
C PRO A 226 34.94 -14.22 0.59
N ASN A 227 34.20 -15.17 0.01
CA ASN A 227 32.83 -15.02 -0.41
C ASN A 227 31.97 -14.90 0.85
N SER A 228 31.83 -13.70 1.35
CA SER A 228 30.79 -13.31 2.32
C SER A 228 29.92 -12.24 1.70
N GLU A 229 29.25 -12.59 0.60
CA GLU A 229 28.03 -11.93 0.20
C GLU A 229 26.85 -12.64 0.87
N GLU A 230 26.78 -12.60 2.20
CA GLU A 230 25.50 -12.61 2.88
C GLU A 230 24.89 -11.23 2.65
N SER A 231 24.32 -11.06 1.46
CA SER A 231 23.35 -10.00 1.19
C SER A 231 22.13 -10.27 2.07
N TYR A 232 22.12 -9.68 3.26
CA TYR A 232 20.90 -9.49 4.03
C TYR A 232 20.04 -8.47 3.27
N THR A 233 19.40 -8.89 2.19
CA THR A 233 18.22 -8.23 1.70
C THR A 233 17.15 -8.49 2.75
N ASN A 234 16.97 -7.54 3.64
CA ASN A 234 15.80 -7.47 4.51
C ASN A 234 14.62 -7.24 3.57
N GLU A 235 14.08 -8.33 2.98
CA GLU A 235 12.91 -8.26 2.13
C GLU A 235 11.74 -7.78 2.98
N ILE A 236 11.44 -6.49 2.85
CA ILE A 236 10.28 -5.89 3.52
C ILE A 236 9.04 -6.55 2.93
N THR A 237 8.43 -7.44 3.70
CA THR A 237 7.21 -8.16 3.34
C THR A 237 6.06 -7.18 3.10
N PRO A 238 5.19 -7.39 2.11
CA PRO A 238 3.96 -6.62 1.94
C PRO A 238 3.10 -6.61 3.21
N LEU A 239 2.31 -5.56 3.41
CA LEU A 239 1.30 -5.51 4.45
C LEU A 239 0.00 -6.10 3.90
N ALA A 240 -0.39 -7.28 4.35
CA ALA A 240 -1.63 -7.92 3.94
C ALA A 240 -2.83 -7.25 4.64
N ILE A 241 -3.84 -6.89 3.85
CA ILE A 241 -5.03 -6.15 4.26
C ILE A 241 -6.24 -6.88 3.69
N SER A 242 -7.09 -7.43 4.54
CA SER A 242 -8.38 -7.99 4.15
C SER A 242 -9.43 -7.46 5.11
N THR A 243 -10.30 -6.61 4.62
CA THR A 243 -11.38 -5.98 5.39
C THR A 243 -12.49 -5.56 4.46
N SER A 244 -13.72 -5.55 4.94
CA SER A 244 -14.86 -4.94 4.26
C SER A 244 -15.03 -3.45 4.57
N ASP A 245 -14.26 -2.92 5.51
CA ASP A 245 -14.28 -1.52 5.91
C ASP A 245 -13.28 -0.71 5.06
N THR A 246 -13.81 0.17 4.22
CA THR A 246 -13.02 1.01 3.31
C THR A 246 -12.09 1.94 4.09
N ARG A 247 -12.53 2.50 5.22
CA ARG A 247 -11.68 3.35 6.05
C ARG A 247 -10.44 2.59 6.55
N GLN A 248 -10.65 1.39 7.09
CA GLN A 248 -9.55 0.55 7.54
C GLN A 248 -8.58 0.20 6.41
N ALA A 249 -9.10 -0.13 5.22
CA ALA A 249 -8.27 -0.41 4.05
C ALA A 249 -7.41 0.80 3.65
N LEU A 250 -7.98 2.01 3.67
CA LEU A 250 -7.28 3.25 3.38
C LEU A 250 -6.19 3.54 4.41
N LEU A 251 -6.51 3.48 5.71
CA LEU A 251 -5.54 3.72 6.79
C LEU A 251 -4.39 2.70 6.74
N ALA A 252 -4.70 1.42 6.54
CA ALA A 252 -3.68 0.38 6.40
C ALA A 252 -2.77 0.61 5.19
N THR A 253 -3.35 1.03 4.06
CA THR A 253 -2.58 1.34 2.84
C THR A 253 -1.65 2.52 3.04
N LEU A 254 -2.13 3.62 3.60
CA LEU A 254 -1.29 4.76 3.97
C LEU A 254 -0.18 4.33 4.92
N GLY A 255 -0.50 3.54 5.94
CA GLY A 255 0.46 3.01 6.88
C GLY A 255 1.52 2.10 6.24
N ALA A 256 1.14 1.27 5.24
CA ALA A 256 2.09 0.50 4.45
C ALA A 256 3.07 1.43 3.72
N TRP A 257 2.58 2.45 3.04
CA TRP A 257 3.40 3.42 2.31
C TRP A 257 4.32 4.23 3.23
N LEU A 258 3.84 4.63 4.40
CA LEU A 258 4.65 5.31 5.42
C LEU A 258 5.88 4.49 5.86
N ASN A 259 5.76 3.17 5.81
CA ASN A 259 6.81 2.21 6.15
C ASN A 259 7.55 1.66 4.92
N GLY A 260 7.37 2.23 3.73
CA GLY A 260 8.00 1.77 2.49
C GLY A 260 7.58 0.35 2.08
N ARG A 261 6.39 -0.11 2.50
CA ARG A 261 5.85 -1.43 2.22
C ARG A 261 4.82 -1.38 1.09
N THR A 262 4.67 -2.47 0.39
CA THR A 262 3.54 -2.73 -0.51
C THR A 262 2.26 -2.94 0.31
N ALA A 263 1.17 -2.30 -0.06
CA ALA A 263 -0.17 -2.66 0.44
C ALA A 263 -0.72 -3.82 -0.40
N LEU A 264 -0.89 -4.99 0.22
CA LEU A 264 -1.51 -6.17 -0.38
C LEU A 264 -2.97 -6.21 0.04
N LEU A 265 -3.85 -5.71 -0.83
CA LEU A 265 -5.29 -5.74 -0.60
C LEU A 265 -5.87 -7.05 -1.13
N LEU A 266 -6.67 -7.70 -0.30
CA LEU A 266 -7.33 -8.95 -0.59
C LEU A 266 -8.84 -8.75 -0.42
N ASP A 267 -9.62 -9.03 -1.46
CA ASP A 267 -11.07 -9.02 -1.37
C ASP A 267 -11.52 -9.95 -0.21
N PRO A 268 -12.28 -9.47 0.76
CA PRO A 268 -12.75 -10.29 1.86
C PRO A 268 -13.66 -11.44 1.42
N GLN A 269 -14.20 -11.40 0.19
CA GLN A 269 -15.00 -12.46 -0.40
C GLN A 269 -14.18 -13.54 -1.11
N LEU A 270 -12.85 -13.40 -1.16
CA LEU A 270 -11.98 -14.42 -1.74
C LEU A 270 -12.16 -15.76 -1.01
N PRO A 271 -12.31 -16.88 -1.75
CA PRO A 271 -12.27 -18.21 -1.15
C PRO A 271 -10.98 -18.42 -0.35
N ALA A 272 -11.09 -19.09 0.79
CA ALA A 272 -9.97 -19.25 1.73
C ALA A 272 -8.72 -19.91 1.11
N ASP A 273 -8.90 -20.78 0.10
CA ASP A 273 -7.78 -21.39 -0.63
C ASP A 273 -7.11 -20.42 -1.60
N GLN A 274 -7.88 -19.53 -2.25
CA GLN A 274 -7.33 -18.46 -3.10
C GLN A 274 -6.59 -17.43 -2.26
N MET A 275 -7.15 -17.05 -1.12
CA MET A 275 -6.52 -16.13 -0.17
C MET A 275 -5.17 -16.66 0.33
N ARG A 276 -5.11 -17.94 0.74
CA ARG A 276 -3.83 -18.57 1.13
C ARG A 276 -2.82 -18.60 -0.01
N ARG A 277 -3.25 -18.85 -1.25
CA ARG A 277 -2.36 -18.82 -2.42
C ARG A 277 -1.82 -17.42 -2.68
N ALA A 278 -2.68 -16.39 -2.62
CA ALA A 278 -2.28 -15.01 -2.78
C ALA A 278 -1.23 -14.60 -1.74
N LEU A 279 -1.46 -14.90 -0.45
CA LEU A 279 -0.51 -14.65 0.62
C LEU A 279 0.83 -15.35 0.38
N ALA A 280 0.81 -16.64 0.05
CA ALA A 280 2.04 -17.39 -0.22
C ALA A 280 2.81 -16.83 -1.42
N GLN A 281 2.10 -16.42 -2.49
CA GLN A 281 2.70 -15.82 -3.69
C GLN A 281 3.41 -14.51 -3.38
N GLU A 282 2.84 -13.70 -2.49
CA GLU A 282 3.41 -12.39 -2.11
C GLU A 282 4.35 -12.47 -0.88
N GLY A 283 4.70 -13.69 -0.45
CA GLY A 283 5.62 -13.90 0.69
C GLY A 283 5.04 -13.54 2.05
N CYS A 284 3.70 -13.46 2.17
CA CYS A 284 3.02 -13.23 3.43
C CYS A 284 2.67 -14.56 4.11
N THR A 285 2.84 -14.65 5.44
CA THR A 285 2.65 -15.90 6.18
C THR A 285 1.25 -16.06 6.77
N SER A 286 0.51 -14.96 6.94
CA SER A 286 -0.84 -14.98 7.50
C SER A 286 -1.65 -13.74 7.12
N LEU A 287 -2.96 -13.88 7.19
CA LEU A 287 -3.91 -12.77 7.27
C LEU A 287 -4.20 -12.46 8.73
N ASN A 288 -4.36 -11.18 8.99
CA ASN A 288 -5.05 -10.72 10.18
C ASN A 288 -6.50 -10.49 9.78
N ALA A 289 -7.37 -11.36 10.26
CA ALA A 289 -8.81 -11.18 10.20
C ALA A 289 -9.26 -10.32 11.38
#